data_0956ae1f25f2c632a9e917a7a9b54e1b
#
_entry.id   0956ae1f25f2c632a9e917a7a9b54e1b
#
_cell.length_a   1.000
_cell.length_b   1.000
_cell.length_c   1.000
_cell.angle_alpha   90.00
_cell.angle_beta   90.00
_cell.angle_gamma   90.00
#
_symmetry.space_group_name_H-M   'P 1'
#
loop_
_entity.id
_entity.type
_entity.pdbx_description
1 polymer ?
#
loop_
_entity_poly.entity_id
_entity_poly.type
_entity_poly.pdbx_seq_one_letter_code
_entity_poly.pdbx_strand_id
1 'polypeptide(L)'
;MEIKITQEKRGEVERIQNEFRSKLSPNEILRGTAQGVNSALTRSIPRINKRIKERYNISQKYLSRQAVVSPKANSGSLYGGIKINESRLPIIAFKPKQSGSSISVAIHKGKTTMIRHAFVATMASGHKGVFSRGRYQK
;
A
#
# COMPACT_ATOMS: atom_id res chain seq x y z
N MET A 1 -2.15 23.15 10.34
CA MET A 1 -1.20 23.15 11.47
C MET A 1 0.06 23.86 11.01
N GLU A 2 0.22 25.13 11.36
CA GLU A 2 1.45 25.89 11.08
C GLU A 2 2.51 25.54 12.12
N ILE A 3 3.66 25.06 11.66
CA ILE A 3 4.82 24.84 12.54
C ILE A 3 5.56 26.17 12.62
N LYS A 4 5.33 26.94 13.69
CA LYS A 4 6.13 28.13 14.01
C LYS A 4 7.48 27.68 14.57
N ILE A 5 8.53 27.80 13.77
CA ILE A 5 9.91 27.59 14.23
C ILE A 5 10.35 28.89 14.90
N THR A 6 10.51 28.88 16.21
CA THR A 6 10.98 30.03 17.02
C THR A 6 12.44 30.34 16.68
N GLN A 7 12.87 31.62 16.80
CA GLN A 7 14.20 32.10 16.41
C GLN A 7 15.35 31.33 17.12
N GLU A 8 15.16 30.93 18.38
CA GLU A 8 16.11 30.08 19.14
C GLU A 8 16.35 28.72 18.49
N LYS A 9 15.30 28.10 17.96
CA LYS A 9 15.42 26.81 17.26
C LYS A 9 16.09 26.93 15.89
N ARG A 10 16.07 28.09 15.25
CA ARG A 10 16.79 28.34 13.99
C ARG A 10 18.30 28.28 14.19
N GLY A 11 18.83 28.91 15.21
CA GLY A 11 20.26 28.89 15.51
C GLY A 11 20.77 27.51 15.87
N GLU A 12 19.95 26.69 16.54
CA GLU A 12 20.28 25.29 16.85
C GLU A 12 20.27 24.42 15.59
N VAL A 13 19.31 24.60 14.71
CA VAL A 13 19.23 23.89 13.41
C VAL A 13 20.43 24.28 12.52
N GLU A 14 20.81 25.55 12.46
CA GLU A 14 21.97 26.03 11.70
C GLU A 14 23.28 25.45 12.25
N ARG A 15 23.45 25.39 13.58
CA ARG A 15 24.61 24.74 14.22
C ARG A 15 24.70 23.29 13.84
N ILE A 16 23.59 22.55 13.94
CA ILE A 16 23.54 21.13 13.58
C ILE A 16 23.85 20.97 12.08
N GLN A 17 23.29 21.80 11.21
CA GLN A 17 23.59 21.75 9.78
C GLN A 17 25.06 22.00 9.47
N ASN A 18 25.70 22.98 10.12
CA ASN A 18 27.10 23.29 9.93
C ASN A 18 28.02 22.16 10.47
N GLU A 19 27.65 21.56 11.60
CA GLU A 19 28.33 20.40 12.15
C GLU A 19 28.23 19.18 11.23
N PHE A 20 27.05 18.92 10.66
CA PHE A 20 26.89 17.87 9.66
C PHE A 20 27.71 18.12 8.39
N ARG A 21 27.72 19.37 7.89
CA ARG A 21 28.50 19.74 6.69
C ARG A 21 30.00 19.64 6.92
N SER A 22 30.50 19.86 8.13
CA SER A 22 31.92 19.76 8.44
C SER A 22 32.39 18.32 8.65
N LYS A 23 31.49 17.40 9.07
CA LYS A 23 31.82 16.02 9.42
C LYS A 23 31.51 15.01 8.31
N LEU A 24 30.59 15.34 7.38
CA LEU A 24 30.13 14.44 6.34
C LEU A 24 30.50 14.96 4.94
N SER A 25 30.97 14.08 4.10
CA SER A 25 31.16 14.40 2.68
C SER A 25 29.81 14.63 2.00
N PRO A 26 29.75 15.45 0.92
CA PRO A 26 28.51 15.69 0.17
C PRO A 26 27.83 14.38 -0.27
N ASN A 27 28.60 13.37 -0.65
CA ASN A 27 28.07 12.07 -1.05
C ASN A 27 27.41 11.30 0.11
N GLU A 28 27.94 11.40 1.32
CA GLU A 28 27.33 10.78 2.51
C GLU A 28 26.00 11.44 2.85
N ILE A 29 25.91 12.77 2.73
CA ILE A 29 24.67 13.51 2.92
C ILE A 29 23.62 13.06 1.89
N LEU A 30 23.98 12.98 0.60
CA LEU A 30 23.08 12.54 -0.45
C LEU A 30 22.61 11.09 -0.23
N ARG A 31 23.50 10.18 0.16
CA ARG A 31 23.17 8.80 0.49
C ARG A 31 22.21 8.70 1.68
N GLY A 32 22.51 9.42 2.76
CA GLY A 32 21.67 9.47 3.96
C GLY A 32 20.27 10.02 3.66
N THR A 33 20.20 11.09 2.87
CA THR A 33 18.93 11.69 2.43
C THR A 33 18.11 10.71 1.59
N ALA A 34 18.74 10.06 0.60
CA ALA A 34 18.06 9.05 -0.22
C ALA A 34 17.53 7.88 0.61
N GLN A 35 18.31 7.43 1.59
CA GLN A 35 17.91 6.37 2.52
C GLN A 35 16.74 6.82 3.42
N GLY A 36 16.75 8.07 3.89
CA GLY A 36 15.65 8.69 4.64
C GLY A 36 14.35 8.72 3.84
N VAL A 37 14.41 9.19 2.58
CA VAL A 37 13.27 9.20 1.66
C VAL A 37 12.71 7.80 1.47
N ASN A 38 13.55 6.81 1.14
CA ASN A 38 13.12 5.43 0.94
C ASN A 38 12.48 4.81 2.20
N SER A 39 13.03 5.11 3.38
CA SER A 39 12.50 4.65 4.66
C SER A 39 11.13 5.27 4.95
N ALA A 40 10.95 6.56 4.68
CA ALA A 40 9.68 7.25 4.83
C ALA A 40 8.60 6.65 3.90
N LEU A 41 8.93 6.41 2.63
CA LEU A 41 8.04 5.77 1.66
C LEU A 41 7.65 4.36 2.11
N THR A 42 8.61 3.55 2.53
CA THR A 42 8.35 2.19 3.01
C THR A 42 7.43 2.18 4.22
N ARG A 43 7.63 3.10 5.18
CA ARG A 43 6.76 3.24 6.36
C ARG A 43 5.37 3.79 6.04
N SER A 44 5.20 4.45 4.91
CA SER A 44 3.89 4.97 4.46
C SER A 44 2.98 3.87 3.92
N ILE A 45 3.53 2.79 3.34
CA ILE A 45 2.74 1.68 2.77
C ILE A 45 1.78 1.04 3.80
N PRO A 46 2.21 0.67 5.02
CA PRO A 46 1.30 0.13 6.04
C PRO A 46 0.17 1.11 6.42
N ARG A 47 0.46 2.42 6.45
CA ARG A 47 -0.55 3.45 6.74
C ARG A 47 -1.60 3.55 5.63
N ILE A 48 -1.17 3.51 4.36
CA ILE A 48 -2.06 3.46 3.18
C ILE A 48 -2.93 2.20 3.26
N ASN A 49 -2.32 1.04 3.52
CA ASN A 49 -3.03 -0.23 3.65
C ASN A 49 -4.08 -0.21 4.78
N LYS A 50 -3.75 0.43 5.91
CA LYS A 50 -4.70 0.62 7.02
C LYS A 50 -5.90 1.45 6.58
N ARG A 51 -5.69 2.58 5.89
CA ARG A 51 -6.76 3.44 5.37
C ARG A 51 -7.65 2.72 4.36
N ILE A 52 -7.07 1.91 3.48
CA ILE A 52 -7.86 1.09 2.54
C ILE A 52 -8.73 0.09 3.31
N LYS A 53 -8.19 -0.57 4.33
CA LYS A 53 -8.93 -1.53 5.16
C LYS A 53 -10.03 -0.90 6.02
N GLU A 54 -9.99 0.38 6.29
CA GLU A 54 -11.06 1.09 6.98
C GLU A 54 -12.34 1.12 6.13
N ARG A 55 -12.22 1.17 4.80
CA ARG A 55 -13.34 1.24 3.85
C ARG A 55 -13.68 -0.10 3.20
N TYR A 56 -12.66 -0.92 2.94
CA TYR A 56 -12.80 -2.15 2.14
C TYR A 56 -12.47 -3.39 2.97
N ASN A 57 -13.18 -4.48 2.70
CA ASN A 57 -12.96 -5.77 3.37
C ASN A 57 -11.94 -6.64 2.60
N ILE A 58 -10.79 -6.07 2.31
CA ILE A 58 -9.73 -6.73 1.54
C ILE A 58 -8.74 -7.48 2.46
N SER A 59 -8.32 -8.67 2.03
CA SER A 59 -7.32 -9.45 2.77
C SER A 59 -5.91 -8.87 2.61
N GLN A 60 -5.09 -8.95 3.68
CA GLN A 60 -3.73 -8.40 3.71
C GLN A 60 -2.84 -8.97 2.59
N LYS A 61 -2.97 -10.26 2.28
CA LYS A 61 -2.20 -10.95 1.25
C LYS A 61 -2.28 -10.26 -0.12
N TYR A 62 -3.49 -9.79 -0.49
CA TYR A 62 -3.69 -9.10 -1.78
C TYR A 62 -3.25 -7.64 -1.70
N LEU A 63 -3.50 -6.99 -0.57
CA LEU A 63 -3.19 -5.59 -0.38
C LEU A 63 -1.67 -5.32 -0.36
N SER A 64 -0.88 -6.18 0.28
CA SER A 64 0.57 -6.03 0.37
C SER A 64 1.31 -6.11 -0.98
N ARG A 65 0.67 -6.68 -2.00
CA ARG A 65 1.22 -6.79 -3.36
C ARG A 65 0.87 -5.60 -4.26
N GLN A 66 -0.03 -4.71 -3.81
CA GLN A 66 -0.53 -3.61 -4.64
C GLN A 66 0.35 -2.36 -4.59
N ALA A 67 1.05 -2.12 -3.49
CA ALA A 67 1.87 -0.93 -3.32
C ALA A 67 3.35 -1.29 -3.16
N VAL A 68 4.20 -0.71 -3.99
CA VAL A 68 5.66 -0.92 -3.98
C VAL A 68 6.35 0.42 -4.06
N VAL A 69 7.47 0.57 -3.35
CA VAL A 69 8.32 1.77 -3.49
C VAL A 69 9.05 1.71 -4.84
N SER A 70 8.67 2.59 -5.75
CA SER A 70 9.26 2.70 -7.10
C SER A 70 8.90 4.06 -7.71
N PRO A 71 9.87 4.82 -8.24
CA PRO A 71 11.30 4.57 -8.12
C PRO A 71 11.82 4.73 -6.70
N LYS A 72 12.98 4.15 -6.40
CA LYS A 72 13.71 4.39 -5.16
C LYS A 72 14.64 5.58 -5.32
N ALA A 73 14.70 6.43 -4.30
CA ALA A 73 15.68 7.50 -4.24
C ALA A 73 17.11 6.95 -4.16
N ASN A 74 18.05 7.64 -4.79
CA ASN A 74 19.48 7.34 -4.76
C ASN A 74 20.30 8.64 -4.67
N SER A 75 21.63 8.55 -4.58
CA SER A 75 22.49 9.73 -4.47
C SER A 75 22.45 10.67 -5.69
N GLY A 76 22.11 10.17 -6.87
CA GLY A 76 21.95 10.98 -8.08
C GLY A 76 20.56 11.53 -8.27
N SER A 77 19.55 10.95 -7.59
CA SER A 77 18.16 11.42 -7.63
C SER A 77 17.51 11.18 -6.27
N LEU A 78 17.24 12.26 -5.56
CA LEU A 78 16.57 12.23 -4.25
C LEU A 78 15.05 12.06 -4.35
N TYR A 79 14.57 11.75 -5.56
CA TYR A 79 13.15 11.47 -5.80
C TYR A 79 12.84 9.98 -5.56
N GLY A 80 11.76 9.73 -4.86
CA GLY A 80 11.20 8.41 -4.68
C GLY A 80 9.68 8.44 -4.72
N GLY A 81 9.06 7.32 -5.03
CA GLY A 81 7.61 7.24 -5.14
C GLY A 81 7.04 5.90 -4.68
N ILE A 82 5.72 5.83 -4.56
CA ILE A 82 4.98 4.59 -4.33
C ILE A 82 4.18 4.29 -5.60
N LYS A 83 4.53 3.20 -6.27
CA LYS A 83 3.77 2.68 -7.40
C LYS A 83 2.65 1.79 -6.87
N ILE A 84 1.42 2.08 -7.29
CA ILE A 84 0.26 1.23 -7.01
C ILE A 84 0.00 0.39 -8.25
N ASN A 85 -0.13 -0.92 -8.07
CA ASN A 85 -0.46 -1.83 -9.15
C ASN A 85 -1.96 -1.73 -9.47
N GLU A 86 -2.30 -1.43 -10.71
CA GLU A 86 -3.67 -1.27 -11.20
C GLU A 86 -4.35 -2.61 -11.56
N SER A 87 -3.73 -3.75 -11.26
CA SER A 87 -4.33 -5.04 -11.55
C SER A 87 -5.67 -5.23 -10.84
N ARG A 88 -6.64 -5.80 -11.56
CA ARG A 88 -7.96 -6.10 -11.02
C ARG A 88 -7.86 -7.07 -9.85
N LEU A 89 -8.47 -6.74 -8.74
CA LEU A 89 -8.51 -7.61 -7.57
C LEU A 89 -9.59 -8.69 -7.76
N PRO A 90 -9.25 -9.98 -7.61
CA PRO A 90 -10.23 -11.04 -7.70
C PRO A 90 -11.21 -10.98 -6.50
N ILE A 91 -12.44 -11.42 -6.70
CA ILE A 91 -13.48 -11.42 -5.66
C ILE A 91 -13.05 -12.17 -4.40
N ILE A 92 -12.24 -13.22 -4.56
CA ILE A 92 -11.69 -14.01 -3.44
C ILE A 92 -10.85 -13.14 -2.46
N ALA A 93 -10.31 -12.01 -2.92
CA ALA A 93 -9.56 -11.07 -2.08
C ALA A 93 -10.43 -10.43 -0.98
N PHE A 94 -11.74 -10.37 -1.18
CA PHE A 94 -12.71 -9.78 -0.27
C PHE A 94 -13.39 -10.79 0.66
N LYS A 95 -12.79 -11.98 0.81
CA LYS A 95 -13.25 -13.05 1.72
C LYS A 95 -14.71 -13.42 1.52
N PRO A 96 -15.13 -13.85 0.31
CA PRO A 96 -16.50 -14.25 0.05
C PRO A 96 -16.90 -15.44 0.93
N LYS A 97 -18.16 -15.44 1.35
CA LYS A 97 -18.78 -16.56 2.07
C LYS A 97 -19.74 -17.28 1.13
N GLN A 98 -19.57 -18.59 0.99
CA GLN A 98 -20.47 -19.42 0.20
C GLN A 98 -21.67 -19.83 1.05
N SER A 99 -22.87 -19.74 0.49
CA SER A 99 -24.12 -20.22 1.06
C SER A 99 -24.94 -20.88 -0.04
N GLY A 100 -25.01 -22.21 -0.01
CA GLY A 100 -25.68 -22.99 -1.05
C GLY A 100 -25.13 -22.70 -2.45
N SER A 101 -26.01 -22.25 -3.37
CA SER A 101 -25.69 -21.93 -4.76
C SER A 101 -25.26 -20.47 -4.98
N SER A 102 -25.04 -19.73 -3.92
CA SER A 102 -24.72 -18.29 -3.96
C SER A 102 -23.49 -17.95 -3.13
N ILE A 103 -22.88 -16.82 -3.43
CA ILE A 103 -21.77 -16.26 -2.67
C ILE A 103 -22.18 -14.87 -2.16
N SER A 104 -21.95 -14.64 -0.87
CA SER A 104 -22.05 -13.32 -0.26
C SER A 104 -20.67 -12.70 -0.16
N VAL A 105 -20.49 -11.49 -0.67
CA VAL A 105 -19.25 -10.73 -0.59
C VAL A 105 -19.52 -9.31 -0.10
N ALA A 106 -18.72 -8.87 0.85
CA ALA A 106 -18.72 -7.49 1.32
C ALA A 106 -17.45 -6.81 0.81
N ILE A 107 -17.51 -6.12 -0.31
CA ILE A 107 -16.40 -5.34 -0.87
C ILE A 107 -16.16 -4.11 0.02
N HIS A 108 -17.19 -3.31 0.21
CA HIS A 108 -17.19 -2.22 1.18
C HIS A 108 -17.65 -2.72 2.55
N LYS A 109 -17.06 -2.21 3.62
CA LYS A 109 -17.55 -2.50 4.97
C LYS A 109 -18.99 -2.01 5.11
N GLY A 110 -19.83 -2.85 5.71
CA GLY A 110 -21.24 -2.55 5.94
C GLY A 110 -22.16 -2.82 4.74
N LYS A 111 -21.64 -3.15 3.55
CA LYS A 111 -22.46 -3.47 2.38
C LYS A 111 -22.12 -4.86 1.83
N THR A 112 -23.04 -5.78 1.98
CA THR A 112 -22.91 -7.16 1.46
C THR A 112 -23.68 -7.27 0.14
N THR A 113 -23.05 -7.85 -0.87
CA THR A 113 -23.65 -8.16 -2.17
C THR A 113 -23.72 -9.66 -2.34
N MET A 114 -24.84 -10.18 -2.80
CA MET A 114 -25.03 -11.59 -3.11
C MET A 114 -24.81 -11.82 -4.62
N ILE A 115 -23.97 -12.79 -4.95
CA ILE A 115 -23.73 -13.23 -6.32
C ILE A 115 -24.36 -14.61 -6.46
N ARG A 116 -25.46 -14.69 -7.19
CA ARG A 116 -26.21 -15.93 -7.45
C ARG A 116 -25.40 -16.80 -8.41
N HIS A 117 -25.58 -18.13 -8.29
CA HIS A 117 -24.96 -19.14 -9.16
C HIS A 117 -23.41 -19.08 -9.19
N ALA A 118 -22.81 -18.51 -8.15
CA ALA A 118 -21.38 -18.44 -7.97
C ALA A 118 -20.93 -19.38 -6.83
N PHE A 119 -19.73 -19.92 -6.97
CA PHE A 119 -19.12 -20.82 -5.99
C PHE A 119 -17.62 -20.57 -5.86
N VAL A 120 -17.07 -20.93 -4.70
CA VAL A 120 -15.62 -20.91 -4.46
C VAL A 120 -15.05 -22.25 -4.85
N ALA A 121 -14.03 -22.28 -5.70
CA ALA A 121 -13.31 -23.48 -6.04
C ALA A 121 -11.80 -23.26 -6.04
N THR A 122 -11.07 -24.36 -5.87
CA THR A 122 -9.62 -24.41 -6.02
C THR A 122 -9.30 -25.17 -7.28
N MET A 123 -8.57 -24.56 -8.19
CA MET A 123 -8.11 -25.20 -9.43
C MET A 123 -7.01 -26.22 -9.16
N ALA A 124 -6.74 -27.11 -10.10
CA ALA A 124 -5.63 -28.07 -10.03
C ALA A 124 -4.27 -27.41 -9.81
N SER A 125 -4.10 -26.17 -10.28
CA SER A 125 -2.92 -25.31 -10.03
C SER A 125 -2.81 -24.78 -8.59
N GLY A 126 -3.75 -25.10 -7.69
CA GLY A 126 -3.83 -24.57 -6.34
C GLY A 126 -4.43 -23.15 -6.25
N HIS A 127 -4.80 -22.54 -7.39
CA HIS A 127 -5.42 -21.22 -7.39
C HIS A 127 -6.87 -21.30 -6.89
N LYS A 128 -7.15 -20.56 -5.81
CA LYS A 128 -8.50 -20.43 -5.26
C LYS A 128 -9.19 -19.19 -5.82
N GLY A 129 -10.37 -19.39 -6.41
CA GLY A 129 -11.13 -18.33 -7.05
C GLY A 129 -12.63 -18.43 -6.82
N VAL A 130 -13.36 -17.42 -7.28
CA VAL A 130 -14.82 -17.41 -7.37
C VAL A 130 -15.19 -17.62 -8.81
N PHE A 131 -16.04 -18.59 -9.08
CA PHE A 131 -16.48 -18.98 -10.40
C PHE A 131 -18.00 -18.91 -10.49
N SER A 132 -18.53 -18.63 -11.67
CA SER A 132 -19.96 -18.71 -11.96
C SER A 132 -20.26 -19.91 -12.85
N ARG A 133 -21.43 -20.52 -12.66
CA ARG A 133 -21.91 -21.57 -13.57
C ARG A 133 -22.45 -20.91 -14.83
N GLY A 134 -21.80 -21.15 -15.98
CA GLY A 134 -21.99 -20.44 -17.25
C GLY A 134 -23.32 -20.63 -17.98
N ARG A 135 -24.39 -21.06 -17.32
CA ARG A 135 -25.70 -21.27 -17.95
C ARG A 135 -26.67 -20.07 -17.89
N TYR A 136 -26.21 -18.89 -17.43
CA TYR A 136 -27.12 -17.76 -17.18
C TYR A 136 -26.65 -16.46 -17.86
N GLN A 137 -26.14 -16.57 -19.08
CA GLN A 137 -26.19 -15.43 -19.99
C GLN A 137 -27.48 -15.57 -20.81
N LYS A 138 -28.55 -15.00 -20.31
CA LYS A 138 -29.70 -14.51 -21.06
C LYS A 138 -29.94 -13.08 -20.68
#